data_eb0d991e591e1bd3eeb15582cd4c0244
#
_entry.id   eb0d991e591e1bd3eeb15582cd4c0244
#
_cell.length_a   1.000
_cell.length_b   1.000
_cell.length_c   1.000
_cell.angle_alpha   90.00
_cell.angle_beta   90.00
_cell.angle_gamma   90.00
#
_symmetry.space_group_name_H-M   'P 1'
#
loop_
_entity.id
_entity.type
_entity.pdbx_description
1 polymer ?
#
loop_
_entity_poly.entity_id
_entity_poly.type
_entity_poly.pdbx_seq_one_letter_code
_entity_poly.pdbx_strand_id
1 'polypeptide(L)'
;MKVELENVKPMDIEKRSFEIITEELGETKLIPGTELIVKRCIHTSADFDYAKNLCFSEDVVQKAIAAIKDGACIVTDTHMAESGINKRVLSRYGGEVFCFISDEDVAATAKANGTTRATASMDKAAALGKKLIFAIGNAPTALVRLYELIENGKLNPELIIGVPVGFVNVVQSKELIMQADVPYIVARGRKGGSNIAACICNALLYMIDNNRGY
;
A
#
# COMPACT_ATOMS: atom_id res chain seq x y z
N MET A 1 -6.06 41.99 -1.96
CA MET A 1 -5.60 40.96 -2.87
C MET A 1 -6.84 40.16 -3.27
N LYS A 2 -7.27 40.14 -4.54
CA LYS A 2 -8.35 39.26 -5.01
C LYS A 2 -7.74 37.88 -5.20
N VAL A 3 -8.25 36.89 -4.48
CA VAL A 3 -7.90 35.49 -4.73
C VAL A 3 -8.75 35.02 -5.91
N GLU A 4 -8.09 34.64 -6.99
CA GLU A 4 -8.75 34.03 -8.15
C GLU A 4 -8.80 32.51 -7.92
N LEU A 5 -10.00 31.95 -7.99
CA LEU A 5 -10.22 30.50 -7.86
C LEU A 5 -10.49 29.93 -9.26
N GLU A 6 -9.82 28.85 -9.59
CA GLU A 6 -10.12 28.07 -10.80
C GLU A 6 -11.51 27.45 -10.67
N ASN A 7 -12.38 27.69 -11.64
CA ASN A 7 -13.74 27.15 -11.63
C ASN A 7 -13.80 25.81 -12.38
N VAL A 8 -13.58 24.74 -11.64
CA VAL A 8 -13.60 23.37 -12.15
C VAL A 8 -14.89 22.67 -11.70
N LYS A 9 -15.57 21.98 -12.62
CA LYS A 9 -16.76 21.18 -12.26
C LYS A 9 -16.37 20.04 -11.31
N PRO A 10 -17.22 19.71 -10.30
CA PRO A 10 -16.89 18.66 -9.31
C PRO A 10 -16.43 17.33 -9.93
N MET A 11 -17.01 16.94 -11.08
CA MET A 11 -16.65 15.71 -11.79
C MET A 11 -15.25 15.75 -12.43
N ASP A 12 -14.71 16.94 -12.69
CA ASP A 12 -13.47 17.16 -13.41
C ASP A 12 -12.29 17.49 -12.45
N ILE A 13 -12.55 17.69 -11.15
CA ILE A 13 -11.52 18.10 -10.17
C ILE A 13 -10.36 17.10 -10.12
N GLU A 14 -10.66 15.80 -10.06
CA GLU A 14 -9.63 14.77 -10.00
C GLU A 14 -8.81 14.74 -11.31
N LYS A 15 -9.49 14.81 -12.46
CA LYS A 15 -8.85 14.89 -13.78
C LYS A 15 -7.92 16.10 -13.86
N ARG A 16 -8.41 17.29 -13.45
CA ARG A 16 -7.61 18.52 -13.45
C ARG A 16 -6.38 18.38 -12.55
N SER A 17 -6.52 17.75 -11.37
CA SER A 17 -5.37 17.48 -10.48
C SER A 17 -4.33 16.59 -11.17
N PHE A 18 -4.75 15.56 -11.91
CA PHE A 18 -3.82 14.68 -12.65
C PHE A 18 -3.16 15.37 -13.83
N GLU A 19 -3.83 16.33 -14.48
CA GLU A 19 -3.24 17.18 -15.52
C GLU A 19 -2.11 18.03 -14.93
N ILE A 20 -2.38 18.74 -13.81
CA ILE A 20 -1.37 19.54 -13.10
C ILE A 20 -0.17 18.67 -12.67
N ILE A 21 -0.42 17.52 -12.05
CA ILE A 21 0.64 16.59 -11.65
C ILE A 21 1.47 16.14 -12.86
N THR A 22 0.83 15.90 -14.00
CA THR A 22 1.53 15.49 -15.23
C THR A 22 2.39 16.60 -15.77
N GLU A 23 1.88 17.84 -15.78
CA GLU A 23 2.63 19.03 -16.21
C GLU A 23 3.85 19.27 -15.30
N GLU A 24 3.69 19.17 -13.98
CA GLU A 24 4.78 19.36 -13.01
C GLU A 24 5.81 18.22 -13.03
N LEU A 25 5.41 16.99 -13.32
CA LEU A 25 6.34 15.87 -13.54
C LEU A 25 7.23 16.07 -14.77
N GLY A 26 6.75 16.80 -15.78
CA GLY A 26 7.49 17.12 -16.99
C GLY A 26 8.05 15.87 -17.67
N GLU A 27 9.37 15.86 -17.90
CA GLU A 27 10.09 14.75 -18.57
C GLU A 27 10.47 13.60 -17.61
N THR A 28 9.97 13.59 -16.37
CA THR A 28 10.28 12.52 -15.41
C THR A 28 9.78 11.18 -15.94
N LYS A 29 10.71 10.27 -16.20
CA LYS A 29 10.38 8.92 -16.68
C LYS A 29 9.92 8.06 -15.52
N LEU A 30 8.67 7.64 -15.54
CA LEU A 30 8.11 6.65 -14.64
C LEU A 30 8.28 5.25 -15.23
N ILE A 31 8.29 4.22 -14.36
CA ILE A 31 8.31 2.82 -14.81
C ILE A 31 6.98 2.53 -15.53
N PRO A 32 7.01 1.99 -16.77
CA PRO A 32 5.79 1.71 -17.51
C PRO A 32 4.79 0.83 -16.73
N GLY A 33 3.52 1.26 -16.70
CA GLY A 33 2.45 0.60 -15.98
C GLY A 33 2.31 0.98 -14.50
N THR A 34 3.22 1.82 -13.96
CA THR A 34 3.14 2.30 -12.57
C THR A 34 2.63 3.73 -12.44
N GLU A 35 2.40 4.41 -13.55
CA GLU A 35 2.10 5.85 -13.62
C GLU A 35 0.90 6.24 -12.76
N LEU A 36 -0.16 5.44 -12.78
CA LEU A 36 -1.36 5.71 -11.98
C LEU A 36 -1.05 5.63 -10.49
N ILE A 37 -0.27 4.64 -10.05
CA ILE A 37 0.11 4.48 -8.63
C ILE A 37 0.92 5.69 -8.18
N VAL A 38 1.95 6.08 -8.95
CA VAL A 38 2.80 7.23 -8.63
C VAL A 38 1.99 8.52 -8.56
N LYS A 39 1.21 8.81 -9.59
CA LYS A 39 0.38 10.03 -9.65
C LYS A 39 -0.65 10.09 -8.53
N ARG A 40 -1.24 8.96 -8.14
CA ARG A 40 -2.15 8.89 -7.00
C ARG A 40 -1.46 9.13 -5.67
N CYS A 41 -0.25 8.63 -5.47
CA CYS A 41 0.55 8.93 -4.28
C CYS A 41 0.88 10.43 -4.20
N ILE A 42 1.26 11.05 -5.33
CA ILE A 42 1.48 12.51 -5.41
C ILE A 42 0.17 13.25 -5.11
N HIS A 43 -0.94 12.88 -5.74
CA HIS A 43 -2.24 13.51 -5.51
C HIS A 43 -2.68 13.46 -4.03
N THR A 44 -2.43 12.33 -3.36
CA THR A 44 -2.81 12.12 -1.95
C THR A 44 -1.96 12.93 -0.97
N SER A 45 -0.71 13.23 -1.33
CA SER A 45 0.29 13.82 -0.42
C SER A 45 0.80 15.20 -0.84
N ALA A 46 0.54 15.61 -2.09
CA ALA A 46 1.19 16.74 -2.75
C ALA A 46 2.73 16.65 -2.76
N ASP A 47 3.29 15.42 -2.74
CA ASP A 47 4.72 15.17 -2.62
C ASP A 47 5.26 14.46 -3.87
N PHE A 48 6.00 15.18 -4.68
CA PHE A 48 6.58 14.69 -5.94
C PHE A 48 7.75 13.71 -5.76
N ASP A 49 8.32 13.59 -4.56
CA ASP A 49 9.37 12.61 -4.29
C ASP A 49 8.90 11.17 -4.50
N TYR A 50 7.59 10.90 -4.46
CA TYR A 50 7.05 9.57 -4.80
C TYR A 50 7.38 9.13 -6.23
N ALA A 51 7.60 10.05 -7.16
CA ALA A 51 8.05 9.73 -8.51
C ALA A 51 9.46 9.12 -8.55
N LYS A 52 10.29 9.39 -7.53
CA LYS A 52 11.67 8.90 -7.42
C LYS A 52 11.82 7.78 -6.40
N ASN A 53 11.00 7.81 -5.34
CA ASN A 53 11.18 6.96 -4.15
C ASN A 53 10.33 5.70 -4.16
N LEU A 54 9.30 5.60 -5.02
CA LEU A 54 8.56 4.37 -5.19
C LEU A 54 9.40 3.35 -5.95
N CYS A 55 9.64 2.21 -5.31
CA CYS A 55 10.33 1.06 -5.86
C CYS A 55 9.32 -0.06 -6.13
N PHE A 56 9.45 -0.69 -7.28
CA PHE A 56 8.57 -1.72 -7.78
C PHE A 56 9.38 -2.96 -8.11
N SER A 57 8.97 -4.14 -7.65
CA SER A 57 9.53 -5.39 -8.15
C SER A 57 9.04 -5.65 -9.58
N GLU A 58 9.70 -6.57 -10.28
CA GLU A 58 9.38 -6.91 -11.67
C GLU A 58 7.92 -7.38 -11.81
N ASP A 59 7.20 -6.80 -12.78
CA ASP A 59 5.80 -7.10 -13.12
C ASP A 59 4.81 -7.00 -11.94
N VAL A 60 5.16 -6.27 -10.89
CA VAL A 60 4.37 -6.23 -9.65
C VAL A 60 2.94 -5.77 -9.86
N VAL A 61 2.69 -4.81 -10.77
CA VAL A 61 1.34 -4.31 -11.04
C VAL A 61 0.48 -5.39 -11.65
N GLN A 62 0.99 -6.12 -12.63
CA GLN A 62 0.30 -7.23 -13.29
C GLN A 62 0.06 -8.38 -12.31
N LYS A 63 1.04 -8.74 -11.49
CA LYS A 63 0.93 -9.75 -10.43
C LYS A 63 -0.13 -9.37 -9.39
N ALA A 64 -0.11 -8.12 -8.93
CA ALA A 64 -1.09 -7.60 -7.97
C ALA A 64 -2.52 -7.62 -8.53
N ILE A 65 -2.71 -7.17 -9.78
CA ILE A 65 -4.00 -7.19 -10.47
C ILE A 65 -4.52 -8.63 -10.61
N ALA A 66 -3.65 -9.57 -10.99
CA ALA A 66 -4.02 -10.98 -11.10
C ALA A 66 -4.42 -11.56 -9.75
N ALA A 67 -3.67 -11.28 -8.68
CA ALA A 67 -3.97 -11.72 -7.33
C ALA A 67 -5.32 -11.18 -6.83
N ILE A 68 -5.59 -9.89 -7.05
CA ILE A 68 -6.89 -9.28 -6.67
C ILE A 68 -8.04 -9.97 -7.41
N LYS A 69 -7.91 -10.18 -8.73
CA LYS A 69 -8.93 -10.86 -9.54
C LYS A 69 -9.15 -12.31 -9.11
N ASP A 70 -8.16 -12.94 -8.49
CA ASP A 70 -8.20 -14.31 -7.97
C ASP A 70 -8.55 -14.35 -6.47
N GLY A 71 -9.18 -13.30 -5.95
CA GLY A 71 -9.76 -13.25 -4.63
C GLY A 71 -8.78 -12.96 -3.49
N ALA A 72 -7.62 -12.38 -3.75
CA ALA A 72 -6.69 -12.01 -2.70
C ALA A 72 -7.32 -11.01 -1.72
N CYS A 73 -7.07 -11.24 -0.43
CA CYS A 73 -7.47 -10.34 0.65
C CYS A 73 -6.35 -9.37 0.99
N ILE A 74 -6.71 -8.20 1.52
CA ILE A 74 -5.74 -7.19 1.94
C ILE A 74 -5.64 -7.16 3.46
N VAL A 75 -4.42 -7.21 4.00
CA VAL A 75 -4.14 -7.06 5.43
C VAL A 75 -3.43 -5.72 5.65
N THR A 76 -3.94 -4.93 6.59
CA THR A 76 -3.36 -3.64 6.95
C THR A 76 -2.83 -3.65 8.38
N ASP A 77 -1.85 -2.80 8.66
CA ASP A 77 -1.29 -2.60 10.00
C ASP A 77 -2.00 -1.51 10.81
N THR A 78 -2.97 -0.81 10.20
CA THR A 78 -3.76 0.24 10.84
C THR A 78 -5.20 0.28 10.35
N HIS A 79 -6.14 0.62 11.23
CA HIS A 79 -7.53 0.87 10.86
C HIS A 79 -7.68 2.08 9.91
N MET A 80 -6.74 3.03 9.92
CA MET A 80 -6.75 4.14 8.98
C MET A 80 -6.56 3.64 7.54
N ALA A 81 -5.59 2.75 7.30
CA ALA A 81 -5.39 2.15 5.98
C ALA A 81 -6.60 1.29 5.59
N GLU A 82 -7.07 0.44 6.51
CA GLU A 82 -8.27 -0.39 6.32
C GLU A 82 -9.49 0.43 5.90
N SER A 83 -9.74 1.55 6.58
CA SER A 83 -10.89 2.43 6.29
C SER A 83 -10.75 3.15 4.95
N GLY A 84 -9.52 3.41 4.50
CA GLY A 84 -9.24 4.10 3.26
C GLY A 84 -9.36 3.23 2.00
N ILE A 85 -9.35 1.90 2.14
CA ILE A 85 -9.42 0.97 1.00
C ILE A 85 -10.86 0.83 0.50
N ASN A 86 -11.04 0.82 -0.82
CA ASN A 86 -12.32 0.62 -1.48
C ASN A 86 -12.79 -0.84 -1.40
N LYS A 87 -13.36 -1.20 -0.24
CA LYS A 87 -13.86 -2.55 0.06
C LYS A 87 -14.93 -3.00 -0.94
N ARG A 88 -15.74 -2.06 -1.47
CA ARG A 88 -16.79 -2.37 -2.44
C ARG A 88 -16.24 -2.90 -3.77
N VAL A 89 -15.13 -2.35 -4.24
CA VAL A 89 -14.48 -2.85 -5.46
C VAL A 89 -13.80 -4.18 -5.17
N LEU A 90 -13.04 -4.29 -4.08
CA LEU A 90 -12.33 -5.51 -3.71
C LEU A 90 -13.29 -6.71 -3.55
N SER A 91 -14.44 -6.51 -2.89
CA SER A 91 -15.43 -7.58 -2.65
C SER A 91 -16.06 -8.15 -3.92
N ARG A 92 -16.06 -7.42 -5.05
CA ARG A 92 -16.52 -7.95 -6.35
C ARG A 92 -15.66 -9.10 -6.86
N TYR A 93 -14.41 -9.17 -6.38
CA TYR A 93 -13.44 -10.22 -6.71
C TYR A 93 -13.30 -11.25 -5.59
N GLY A 94 -14.15 -11.20 -4.55
CA GLY A 94 -14.14 -12.13 -3.42
C GLY A 94 -13.12 -11.78 -2.33
N GLY A 95 -12.36 -10.68 -2.48
CA GLY A 95 -11.40 -10.23 -1.48
C GLY A 95 -12.06 -9.47 -0.32
N GLU A 96 -11.39 -9.51 0.83
CA GLU A 96 -11.77 -8.82 2.06
C GLU A 96 -10.59 -7.98 2.57
N VAL A 97 -10.86 -7.01 3.43
CA VAL A 97 -9.81 -6.23 4.11
C VAL A 97 -9.80 -6.59 5.59
N PHE A 98 -8.63 -6.92 6.13
CA PHE A 98 -8.40 -7.26 7.52
C PHE A 98 -7.45 -6.27 8.19
N CYS A 99 -7.73 -5.97 9.47
CA CYS A 99 -6.83 -5.24 10.35
C CYS A 99 -6.95 -5.82 11.77
N PHE A 100 -5.92 -6.49 12.24
CA PHE A 100 -5.94 -7.22 13.52
C PHE A 100 -5.32 -6.41 14.67
N ILE A 101 -4.92 -5.16 14.45
CA ILE A 101 -4.13 -4.36 15.40
C ILE A 101 -4.84 -4.13 16.75
N SER A 102 -6.17 -4.14 16.77
CA SER A 102 -6.98 -3.91 17.96
C SER A 102 -7.57 -5.19 18.56
N ASP A 103 -7.29 -6.36 17.98
CA ASP A 103 -7.82 -7.63 18.46
C ASP A 103 -7.23 -8.00 19.83
N GLU A 104 -8.06 -8.49 20.72
CA GLU A 104 -7.67 -8.84 22.11
C GLU A 104 -6.63 -9.98 22.16
N ASP A 105 -6.78 -10.99 21.31
CA ASP A 105 -5.83 -12.09 21.18
C ASP A 105 -4.48 -11.63 20.65
N VAL A 106 -4.46 -10.68 19.73
CA VAL A 106 -3.23 -10.04 19.21
C VAL A 106 -2.54 -9.23 20.32
N ALA A 107 -3.29 -8.49 21.11
CA ALA A 107 -2.75 -7.74 22.24
C ALA A 107 -2.15 -8.67 23.30
N ALA A 108 -2.85 -9.77 23.63
CA ALA A 108 -2.39 -10.79 24.58
C ALA A 108 -1.12 -11.50 24.08
N THR A 109 -1.10 -11.92 22.81
CA THR A 109 0.07 -12.56 22.17
C THR A 109 1.28 -11.65 22.15
N ALA A 110 1.09 -10.38 21.75
CA ALA A 110 2.17 -9.39 21.73
C ALA A 110 2.78 -9.21 23.13
N LYS A 111 1.94 -9.12 24.18
CA LYS A 111 2.38 -9.00 25.57
C LYS A 111 3.14 -10.26 26.04
N ALA A 112 2.61 -11.43 25.76
CA ALA A 112 3.21 -12.70 26.16
C ALA A 112 4.60 -12.92 25.53
N ASN A 113 4.75 -12.52 24.27
CA ASN A 113 6.00 -12.69 23.51
C ASN A 113 6.96 -11.50 23.59
N GLY A 114 6.61 -10.43 24.31
CA GLY A 114 7.45 -9.22 24.39
C GLY A 114 7.63 -8.52 23.04
N THR A 115 6.63 -8.62 22.14
CA THR A 115 6.67 -8.06 20.78
C THR A 115 5.65 -6.93 20.60
N THR A 116 5.61 -6.34 19.40
CA THR A 116 4.60 -5.34 19.07
C THR A 116 3.29 -6.00 18.62
N ARG A 117 2.16 -5.29 18.78
CA ARG A 117 0.89 -5.73 18.21
C ARG A 117 0.97 -5.89 16.69
N ALA A 118 1.74 -5.04 16.02
CA ALA A 118 1.95 -5.13 14.58
C ALA A 118 2.62 -6.46 14.19
N THR A 119 3.64 -6.90 14.94
CA THR A 119 4.27 -8.22 14.78
C THR A 119 3.26 -9.35 14.95
N ALA A 120 2.52 -9.35 16.06
CA ALA A 120 1.51 -10.39 16.33
C ALA A 120 0.34 -10.37 15.32
N SER A 121 -0.01 -9.20 14.78
CA SER A 121 -1.00 -9.08 13.69
C SER A 121 -0.54 -9.79 12.42
N MET A 122 0.75 -9.72 12.08
CA MET A 122 1.28 -10.43 10.90
C MET A 122 1.29 -11.93 11.10
N ASP A 123 1.58 -12.41 12.32
CA ASP A 123 1.47 -13.84 12.67
C ASP A 123 0.03 -14.34 12.51
N LYS A 124 -0.94 -13.57 13.03
CA LYS A 124 -2.36 -13.90 12.88
C LYS A 124 -2.79 -13.91 11.41
N ALA A 125 -2.35 -12.95 10.63
CA ALA A 125 -2.65 -12.89 9.21
C ALA A 125 -2.07 -14.10 8.45
N ALA A 126 -0.83 -14.49 8.72
CA ALA A 126 -0.20 -15.65 8.09
C ALA A 126 -0.95 -16.96 8.34
N ALA A 127 -1.68 -17.06 9.46
CA ALA A 127 -2.49 -18.23 9.81
C ALA A 127 -3.86 -18.29 9.10
N LEU A 128 -4.25 -17.28 8.31
CA LEU A 128 -5.57 -17.25 7.65
C LEU A 128 -5.73 -18.30 6.53
N GLY A 129 -4.64 -18.78 5.94
CA GLY A 129 -4.69 -19.73 4.82
C GLY A 129 -5.30 -19.13 3.54
N LYS A 130 -5.30 -17.81 3.39
CA LYS A 130 -5.82 -17.07 2.25
C LYS A 130 -4.68 -16.51 1.39
N LYS A 131 -4.97 -16.13 0.14
CA LYS A 131 -4.09 -15.29 -0.68
C LYS A 131 -4.07 -13.90 -0.08
N LEU A 132 -2.90 -13.38 0.24
CA LEU A 132 -2.77 -12.15 1.01
C LEU A 132 -1.89 -11.11 0.30
N ILE A 133 -2.39 -9.88 0.31
CA ILE A 133 -1.67 -8.65 0.01
C ILE A 133 -1.50 -7.90 1.33
N PHE A 134 -0.29 -7.52 1.69
CA PHE A 134 -0.03 -6.74 2.91
C PHE A 134 0.17 -5.27 2.56
N ALA A 135 -0.57 -4.38 3.22
CA ALA A 135 -0.50 -2.93 3.05
C ALA A 135 -0.06 -2.27 4.37
N ILE A 136 1.26 -2.11 4.52
CA ILE A 136 1.92 -1.65 5.75
C ILE A 136 2.26 -0.17 5.62
N GLY A 137 1.54 0.67 6.36
CA GLY A 137 1.66 2.12 6.29
C GLY A 137 2.23 2.78 7.56
N ASN A 138 2.39 2.04 8.65
CA ASN A 138 2.81 2.61 9.94
C ASN A 138 3.94 1.84 10.62
N ALA A 139 3.86 0.51 10.70
CA ALA A 139 4.72 -0.27 11.59
C ALA A 139 5.92 -0.92 10.87
N PRO A 140 7.16 -0.44 11.06
CA PRO A 140 8.36 -1.11 10.57
C PRO A 140 8.49 -2.55 11.08
N THR A 141 8.04 -2.82 12.30
CA THR A 141 8.07 -4.16 12.90
C THR A 141 7.17 -5.16 12.18
N ALA A 142 6.11 -4.68 11.50
CA ALA A 142 5.31 -5.54 10.63
C ALA A 142 6.11 -6.00 9.40
N LEU A 143 6.86 -5.10 8.73
CA LEU A 143 7.70 -5.46 7.59
C LEU A 143 8.81 -6.45 7.99
N VAL A 144 9.45 -6.21 9.13
CA VAL A 144 10.47 -7.14 9.66
C VAL A 144 9.86 -8.51 9.90
N ARG A 145 8.67 -8.57 10.52
CA ARG A 145 8.00 -9.86 10.77
C ARG A 145 7.58 -10.57 9.48
N LEU A 146 7.08 -9.84 8.50
CA LEU A 146 6.74 -10.42 7.19
C LEU A 146 7.98 -11.01 6.53
N TYR A 147 9.11 -10.29 6.55
CA TYR A 147 10.39 -10.81 6.05
C TYR A 147 10.78 -12.13 6.73
N GLU A 148 10.75 -12.19 8.07
CA GLU A 148 11.05 -13.40 8.83
C GLU A 148 10.12 -14.57 8.46
N LEU A 149 8.82 -14.32 8.28
CA LEU A 149 7.86 -15.35 7.93
C LEU A 149 8.10 -15.89 6.51
N ILE A 150 8.49 -15.03 5.58
CA ILE A 150 8.81 -15.39 4.19
C ILE A 150 10.08 -16.23 4.15
N GLU A 151 11.18 -15.77 4.77
CA GLU A 151 12.46 -16.48 4.80
C GLU A 151 12.35 -17.86 5.46
N ASN A 152 11.44 -18.02 6.43
CA ASN A 152 11.17 -19.29 7.08
C ASN A 152 10.15 -20.18 6.33
N GLY A 153 9.72 -19.78 5.13
CA GLY A 153 8.74 -20.53 4.32
C GLY A 153 7.34 -20.62 4.94
N LYS A 154 7.02 -19.76 5.90
CA LYS A 154 5.71 -19.73 6.62
C LYS A 154 4.68 -18.85 5.94
N LEU A 155 5.11 -17.98 5.04
CA LEU A 155 4.26 -17.04 4.31
C LEU A 155 4.77 -16.86 2.89
N ASN A 156 3.85 -16.90 1.93
CA ASN A 156 4.11 -16.51 0.54
C ASN A 156 3.04 -15.51 0.11
N PRO A 157 3.25 -14.20 0.33
CA PRO A 157 2.27 -13.18 0.01
C PRO A 157 2.24 -12.88 -1.48
N GLU A 158 1.06 -12.51 -1.99
CA GLU A 158 0.88 -12.07 -3.38
C GLU A 158 1.52 -10.71 -3.65
N LEU A 159 1.58 -9.86 -2.63
CA LEU A 159 2.17 -8.52 -2.70
C LEU A 159 2.45 -7.97 -1.30
N ILE A 160 3.57 -7.24 -1.15
CA ILE A 160 3.82 -6.38 0.01
C ILE A 160 3.89 -4.92 -0.44
N ILE A 161 2.96 -4.09 0.06
CA ILE A 161 3.01 -2.64 -0.03
C ILE A 161 3.69 -2.13 1.24
N GLY A 162 4.99 -1.84 1.16
CA GLY A 162 5.83 -1.45 2.29
C GLY A 162 6.08 0.05 2.33
N VAL A 163 5.15 0.81 2.90
CA VAL A 163 5.20 2.27 2.92
C VAL A 163 5.04 2.87 4.33
N PRO A 164 5.63 2.28 5.40
CA PRO A 164 5.54 2.91 6.70
C PRO A 164 6.24 4.27 6.69
N VAL A 165 5.65 5.26 7.39
CA VAL A 165 6.24 6.57 7.61
C VAL A 165 6.97 6.59 8.95
N GLY A 166 8.12 7.27 9.06
CA GLY A 166 8.77 7.50 10.35
C GLY A 166 10.29 7.51 10.31
N PHE A 167 10.89 7.32 11.49
CA PHE A 167 12.32 7.55 11.70
C PHE A 167 13.06 6.31 12.23
N VAL A 168 12.48 5.58 13.19
CA VAL A 168 13.15 4.44 13.86
C VAL A 168 12.91 3.18 13.04
N ASN A 169 13.96 2.59 12.50
CA ASN A 169 13.97 1.36 11.71
C ASN A 169 13.08 1.37 10.44
N VAL A 170 12.54 2.53 10.05
CA VAL A 170 11.65 2.63 8.87
C VAL A 170 12.42 2.34 7.59
N VAL A 171 13.56 2.99 7.39
CA VAL A 171 14.38 2.78 6.20
C VAL A 171 14.88 1.34 6.15
N GLN A 172 15.42 0.84 7.27
CA GLN A 172 15.98 -0.50 7.36
C GLN A 172 14.95 -1.59 7.07
N SER A 173 13.72 -1.46 7.61
CA SER A 173 12.66 -2.44 7.37
C SER A 173 12.21 -2.47 5.90
N LYS A 174 12.21 -1.33 5.22
CA LYS A 174 11.91 -1.23 3.80
C LYS A 174 13.00 -1.84 2.92
N GLU A 175 14.27 -1.53 3.22
CA GLU A 175 15.40 -2.15 2.50
C GLU A 175 15.44 -3.67 2.73
N LEU A 176 15.06 -4.13 3.94
CA LEU A 176 14.99 -5.55 4.26
C LEU A 176 13.93 -6.26 3.44
N ILE A 177 12.69 -5.74 3.40
CA ILE A 177 11.59 -6.40 2.68
C ILE A 177 11.82 -6.44 1.16
N MET A 178 12.56 -5.49 0.59
CA MET A 178 12.93 -5.52 -0.83
C MET A 178 13.94 -6.62 -1.19
N GLN A 179 14.54 -7.30 -0.18
CA GLN A 179 15.43 -8.44 -0.39
C GLN A 179 14.67 -9.76 -0.42
N ALA A 180 13.42 -9.79 0.04
CA ALA A 180 12.59 -10.99 0.00
C ALA A 180 12.20 -11.33 -1.46
N ASP A 181 12.13 -12.62 -1.77
CA ASP A 181 11.72 -13.10 -3.10
C ASP A 181 10.18 -13.13 -3.24
N VAL A 182 9.57 -11.93 -3.12
CA VAL A 182 8.12 -11.72 -3.24
C VAL A 182 7.83 -10.40 -3.96
N PRO A 183 6.65 -10.24 -4.61
CA PRO A 183 6.27 -8.97 -5.20
C PRO A 183 6.17 -7.85 -4.16
N TYR A 184 6.73 -6.68 -4.49
CA TYR A 184 6.65 -5.52 -3.59
C TYR A 184 6.43 -4.20 -4.31
N ILE A 185 5.78 -3.25 -3.59
CA ILE A 185 5.75 -1.81 -3.88
C ILE A 185 6.20 -1.10 -2.60
N VAL A 186 7.33 -0.43 -2.63
CA VAL A 186 7.96 0.19 -1.44
C VAL A 186 8.25 1.66 -1.69
N ALA A 187 7.87 2.53 -0.75
CA ALA A 187 8.34 3.92 -0.75
C ALA A 187 9.67 4.01 0.00
N ARG A 188 10.78 4.01 -0.74
CA ARG A 188 12.14 4.08 -0.15
C ARG A 188 12.31 5.33 0.71
N GLY A 189 13.09 5.24 1.76
CA GLY A 189 13.31 6.34 2.70
C GLY A 189 12.23 6.43 3.79
N ARG A 190 12.04 7.65 4.35
CA ARG A 190 11.20 7.87 5.54
C ARG A 190 9.74 8.19 5.24
N LYS A 191 9.42 8.58 4.01
CA LYS A 191 8.07 8.99 3.59
C LYS A 191 7.16 7.77 3.40
N GLY A 192 5.87 7.98 3.62
CA GLY A 192 4.85 6.95 3.54
C GLY A 192 3.63 7.33 4.36
N GLY A 193 2.95 6.32 4.89
CA GLY A 193 1.79 6.50 5.77
C GLY A 193 0.65 5.56 5.42
N SER A 194 -0.30 5.42 6.34
CA SER A 194 -1.51 4.62 6.14
C SER A 194 -2.35 5.12 4.96
N ASN A 195 -2.36 6.44 4.72
CA ASN A 195 -3.00 7.05 3.55
C ASN A 195 -2.34 6.61 2.24
N ILE A 196 -1.01 6.49 2.20
CA ILE A 196 -0.26 6.04 1.03
C ILE A 196 -0.48 4.54 0.79
N ALA A 197 -0.50 3.73 1.86
CA ALA A 197 -0.82 2.30 1.77
C ALA A 197 -2.21 2.08 1.14
N ALA A 198 -3.24 2.76 1.67
CA ALA A 198 -4.59 2.71 1.11
C ALA A 198 -4.67 3.26 -0.32
N CYS A 199 -3.93 4.34 -0.61
CA CYS A 199 -3.86 4.95 -1.92
C CYS A 199 -3.34 3.97 -2.98
N ILE A 200 -2.25 3.23 -2.69
CA ILE A 200 -1.68 2.23 -3.60
C ILE A 200 -2.67 1.08 -3.82
N CYS A 201 -3.31 0.57 -2.75
CA CYS A 201 -4.37 -0.43 -2.88
C CYS A 201 -5.49 0.05 -3.81
N ASN A 202 -5.97 1.29 -3.61
CA ASN A 202 -7.02 1.87 -4.43
C ASN A 202 -6.58 2.11 -5.89
N ALA A 203 -5.32 2.49 -6.12
CA ALA A 203 -4.79 2.63 -7.48
C ALA A 203 -4.87 1.29 -8.24
N LEU A 204 -4.47 0.18 -7.62
CA LEU A 204 -4.59 -1.17 -8.19
C LEU A 204 -6.04 -1.56 -8.45
N LEU A 205 -6.95 -1.27 -7.50
CA LEU A 205 -8.38 -1.55 -7.66
C LEU A 205 -9.00 -0.74 -8.80
N TYR A 206 -8.61 0.52 -9.00
CA TYR A 206 -9.12 1.38 -10.07
C TYR A 206 -8.58 1.00 -11.45
N MET A 207 -7.39 0.40 -11.54
CA MET A 207 -6.91 -0.20 -12.78
C MET A 207 -7.77 -1.38 -13.27
N ILE A 208 -8.48 -2.05 -12.35
CA ILE A 208 -9.34 -3.19 -12.66
C ILE A 208 -10.77 -2.71 -12.93
N ASP A 209 -11.25 -1.74 -12.15
CA ASP A 209 -12.61 -1.19 -12.23
C ASP A 209 -12.58 0.12 -13.03
N ASN A 210 -12.79 0.03 -14.35
CA ASN A 210 -12.77 1.16 -15.28
C ASN A 210 -13.86 2.24 -15.02
N ASN A 211 -14.55 2.21 -13.88
CA ASN A 211 -15.58 3.19 -13.52
C ASN A 211 -15.04 4.55 -13.09
N ARG A 212 -13.72 4.71 -12.98
CA ARG A 212 -13.03 6.00 -12.85
C ARG A 212 -12.06 6.12 -14.02
N GLY A 213 -12.63 6.32 -15.22
CA GLY A 213 -11.88 6.47 -16.45
C GLY A 213 -10.92 7.66 -16.38
N TYR A 214 -9.65 7.38 -16.52
CA TYR A 214 -8.59 8.31 -16.86
C TYR A 214 -8.07 7.94 -18.23
#